data_78ff4d1584eaf22d25910364788d5fb4
#
_entry.id   78ff4d1584eaf22d25910364788d5fb4
#
_cell.length_a   1.000
_cell.length_b   1.000
_cell.length_c   1.000
_cell.angle_alpha   90.00
_cell.angle_beta   90.00
_cell.angle_gamma   90.00
#
_symmetry.space_group_name_H-M   'P 1'
#
loop_
_entity.id
_entity.type
_entity.pdbx_description
1 polymer ?
#
loop_
_entity_poly.entity_id
_entity_poly.type
_entity_poly.pdbx_seq_one_letter_code
_entity_poly.pdbx_strand_id
1 'polypeptide(L)'
;MFALEASGRLKGAAAEEKAMQAITKVNLAKFANSYPHTLSGGMKQRVAIARALAMEADVLLMDEPFAALDALTRRRMQDELMQLWEETRFTVLFVTHSIPEAVRIGSRILLLSPHPGQVKAELNSDGSDAVDPESGLRLSERIQRMLFADQIEAGGPVHD
;
A
#
# COMPACT_ATOMS: atom_id res chain seq x y z
N MET A 1 -6.43 -12.45 16.88
CA MET A 1 -6.03 -13.50 17.84
C MET A 1 -5.19 -14.59 17.18
N PHE A 2 -5.72 -15.41 16.28
CA PHE A 2 -5.02 -16.57 15.71
C PHE A 2 -3.56 -16.31 15.27
N ALA A 3 -3.27 -15.19 14.59
CA ALA A 3 -1.91 -14.87 14.16
C ALA A 3 -0.93 -14.65 15.33
N LEU A 4 -1.37 -14.01 16.41
CA LEU A 4 -0.57 -13.79 17.62
C LEU A 4 -0.30 -15.09 18.37
N GLU A 5 -1.29 -15.94 18.47
CA GLU A 5 -1.18 -17.24 19.14
C GLU A 5 -0.31 -18.22 18.32
N ALA A 6 -0.50 -18.26 17.00
CA ALA A 6 0.28 -19.09 16.10
C ALA A 6 1.76 -18.69 16.05
N SER A 7 2.08 -17.41 16.21
CA SER A 7 3.47 -16.92 16.31
C SER A 7 4.15 -17.25 17.65
N GLY A 8 3.39 -17.73 18.64
CA GLY A 8 3.89 -18.00 19.99
C GLY A 8 4.20 -16.75 20.83
N ARG A 9 3.94 -15.53 20.31
CA ARG A 9 4.28 -14.28 20.99
C ARG A 9 3.36 -13.96 22.17
N LEU A 10 2.04 -14.16 22.00
CA LEU A 10 1.02 -13.88 23.04
C LEU A 10 -0.08 -14.93 22.99
N LYS A 11 -0.72 -15.19 24.14
CA LYS A 11 -1.84 -16.12 24.27
C LYS A 11 -2.93 -15.54 25.19
N GLY A 12 -4.17 -16.01 25.02
CA GLY A 12 -5.30 -15.68 25.88
C GLY A 12 -5.59 -14.18 25.92
N ALA A 13 -5.86 -13.65 27.12
CA ALA A 13 -6.27 -12.25 27.32
C ALA A 13 -5.26 -11.22 26.77
N ALA A 14 -3.96 -11.49 26.86
CA ALA A 14 -2.94 -10.58 26.32
C ALA A 14 -2.98 -10.50 24.78
N ALA A 15 -3.25 -11.63 24.10
CA ALA A 15 -3.43 -11.64 22.65
C ALA A 15 -4.72 -10.90 22.23
N GLU A 16 -5.78 -11.04 23.02
CA GLU A 16 -7.05 -10.34 22.79
C GLU A 16 -6.90 -8.83 22.95
N GLU A 17 -6.27 -8.37 24.01
CA GLU A 17 -5.99 -6.96 24.25
C GLU A 17 -5.16 -6.36 23.11
N LYS A 18 -4.09 -7.02 22.68
CA LYS A 18 -3.24 -6.58 21.57
C LYS A 18 -4.01 -6.51 20.25
N ALA A 19 -4.82 -7.52 19.97
CA ALA A 19 -5.69 -7.52 18.80
C ALA A 19 -6.68 -6.35 18.81
N MET A 20 -7.30 -6.08 19.98
CA MET A 20 -8.25 -4.98 20.13
C MET A 20 -7.58 -3.62 19.96
N GLN A 21 -6.37 -3.42 20.47
CA GLN A 21 -5.58 -2.21 20.23
C GLN A 21 -5.33 -1.98 18.74
N ALA A 22 -4.94 -3.03 18.01
CA ALA A 22 -4.72 -2.93 16.56
C ALA A 22 -6.02 -2.65 15.78
N ILE A 23 -7.13 -3.30 16.16
CA ILE A 23 -8.46 -3.08 15.57
C ILE A 23 -8.93 -1.63 15.80
N THR A 24 -8.66 -1.07 16.96
CA THR A 24 -8.99 0.32 17.30
C THR A 24 -8.20 1.31 16.43
N LYS A 25 -6.90 1.08 16.24
CA LYS A 25 -6.05 1.92 15.37
C LYS A 25 -6.55 2.03 13.93
N VAL A 26 -7.17 0.98 13.42
CA VAL A 26 -7.75 1.00 12.06
C VAL A 26 -9.25 1.38 12.04
N ASN A 27 -9.79 1.94 13.13
CA ASN A 27 -11.17 2.40 13.26
C ASN A 27 -12.23 1.29 13.05
N LEU A 28 -11.92 0.06 13.46
CA LEU A 28 -12.82 -1.10 13.35
C LEU A 28 -13.34 -1.63 14.70
N ALA A 29 -13.16 -0.91 15.82
CA ALA A 29 -13.55 -1.37 17.14
C ALA A 29 -15.03 -1.79 17.24
N LYS A 30 -15.93 -1.06 16.58
CA LYS A 30 -17.39 -1.38 16.54
C LYS A 30 -17.69 -2.68 15.78
N PHE A 31 -16.76 -3.17 14.98
CA PHE A 31 -16.91 -4.36 14.14
C PHE A 31 -16.03 -5.53 14.61
N ALA A 32 -15.43 -5.43 15.81
CA ALA A 32 -14.50 -6.44 16.33
C ALA A 32 -15.12 -7.85 16.38
N ASN A 33 -16.42 -7.95 16.62
CA ASN A 33 -17.18 -9.21 16.69
C ASN A 33 -17.95 -9.53 15.40
N SER A 34 -17.72 -8.78 14.32
CA SER A 34 -18.38 -9.03 13.04
C SER A 34 -17.72 -10.17 12.27
N TYR A 35 -18.51 -10.94 11.56
CA TYR A 35 -18.00 -12.00 10.70
C TYR A 35 -17.31 -11.43 9.43
N PRO A 36 -16.26 -12.08 8.91
CA PRO A 36 -15.53 -11.59 7.72
C PRO A 36 -16.40 -11.35 6.49
N HIS A 37 -17.46 -12.15 6.30
CA HIS A 37 -18.37 -12.01 5.16
C HIS A 37 -19.28 -10.78 5.26
N THR A 38 -19.49 -10.22 6.44
CA THR A 38 -20.30 -9.00 6.65
C THR A 38 -19.49 -7.72 6.45
N LEU A 39 -18.17 -7.82 6.35
CA LEU A 39 -17.27 -6.67 6.18
C LEU A 39 -17.21 -6.24 4.71
N SER A 40 -17.20 -4.92 4.46
CA SER A 40 -16.92 -4.37 3.13
C SER A 40 -15.48 -4.65 2.70
N GLY A 41 -15.17 -4.47 1.40
CA GLY A 41 -13.82 -4.63 0.87
C GLY A 41 -12.78 -3.78 1.62
N GLY A 42 -13.07 -2.50 1.84
CA GLY A 42 -12.22 -1.61 2.61
C GLY A 42 -12.06 -2.03 4.08
N MET A 43 -13.12 -2.51 4.73
CA MET A 43 -13.01 -3.05 6.10
C MET A 43 -12.12 -4.30 6.16
N LYS A 44 -12.21 -5.20 5.18
CA LYS A 44 -11.32 -6.38 5.07
C LYS A 44 -9.87 -5.96 4.92
N GLN A 45 -9.60 -4.92 4.12
CA GLN A 45 -8.26 -4.36 3.96
C GLN A 45 -7.71 -3.81 5.29
N ARG A 46 -8.52 -3.04 6.03
CA ARG A 46 -8.14 -2.54 7.37
C ARG A 46 -7.88 -3.68 8.36
N VAL A 47 -8.64 -4.78 8.29
CA VAL A 47 -8.36 -5.98 9.10
C VAL A 47 -7.00 -6.57 8.75
N ALA A 48 -6.62 -6.63 7.47
CA ALA A 48 -5.29 -7.11 7.07
C ALA A 48 -4.17 -6.23 7.64
N ILE A 49 -4.33 -4.91 7.61
CA ILE A 49 -3.40 -3.95 8.23
C ILE A 49 -3.35 -4.14 9.75
N ALA A 50 -4.50 -4.26 10.43
CA ALA A 50 -4.56 -4.48 11.87
C ALA A 50 -3.84 -5.76 12.30
N ARG A 51 -3.93 -6.83 11.48
CA ARG A 51 -3.20 -8.08 11.73
C ARG A 51 -1.69 -7.86 11.72
N ALA A 52 -1.17 -7.11 10.75
CA ALA A 52 0.25 -6.79 10.67
C ALA A 52 0.70 -5.91 11.84
N LEU A 53 -0.07 -4.88 12.19
CA LEU A 53 0.20 -4.02 13.34
C LEU A 53 0.20 -4.79 14.68
N ALA A 54 -0.73 -5.74 14.85
CA ALA A 54 -0.77 -6.57 16.05
C ALA A 54 0.48 -7.44 16.20
N MET A 55 1.10 -7.83 15.08
CA MET A 55 2.34 -8.59 15.06
C MET A 55 3.59 -7.74 15.36
N GLU A 56 3.46 -6.39 15.49
CA GLU A 56 4.59 -5.46 15.66
C GLU A 56 5.70 -5.69 14.63
N ALA A 57 5.29 -5.85 13.39
CA ALA A 57 6.22 -6.04 12.30
C ALA A 57 6.91 -4.72 11.96
N ASP A 58 8.24 -4.74 11.81
CA ASP A 58 9.02 -3.57 11.40
C ASP A 58 8.74 -3.17 9.96
N VAL A 59 8.34 -4.14 9.13
CA VAL A 59 8.04 -3.95 7.71
C VAL A 59 6.68 -4.56 7.37
N LEU A 60 5.82 -3.76 6.79
CA LEU A 60 4.54 -4.17 6.24
C LEU A 60 4.66 -4.34 4.72
N LEU A 61 4.42 -5.57 4.25
CA LEU A 61 4.39 -5.88 2.83
C LEU A 61 2.96 -5.78 2.30
N MET A 62 2.75 -4.99 1.26
CA MET A 62 1.47 -4.81 0.59
C MET A 62 1.63 -5.07 -0.91
N ASP A 63 0.91 -6.07 -1.42
CA ASP A 63 0.88 -6.42 -2.83
C ASP A 63 -0.48 -6.05 -3.41
N GLU A 64 -0.49 -5.03 -4.27
CA GLU A 64 -1.68 -4.46 -4.93
C GLU A 64 -2.89 -4.23 -3.98
N PRO A 65 -2.72 -3.59 -2.82
CA PRO A 65 -3.72 -3.61 -1.75
C PRO A 65 -5.03 -2.91 -2.12
N PHE A 66 -5.04 -2.07 -3.16
CA PHE A 66 -6.20 -1.29 -3.56
C PHE A 66 -6.78 -1.70 -4.93
N ALA A 67 -6.23 -2.74 -5.58
CA ALA A 67 -6.62 -3.13 -6.95
C ALA A 67 -8.12 -3.46 -7.08
N ALA A 68 -8.71 -4.09 -6.07
CA ALA A 68 -10.12 -4.52 -6.08
C ALA A 68 -11.12 -3.43 -5.62
N LEU A 69 -10.66 -2.18 -5.38
CA LEU A 69 -11.50 -1.11 -4.88
C LEU A 69 -11.94 -0.15 -6.00
N ASP A 70 -13.17 0.37 -5.90
CA ASP A 70 -13.61 1.50 -6.72
C ASP A 70 -12.79 2.76 -6.42
N ALA A 71 -12.80 3.72 -7.35
CA ALA A 71 -11.93 4.91 -7.28
C ALA A 71 -12.11 5.74 -6.00
N LEU A 72 -13.35 5.91 -5.52
CA LEU A 72 -13.64 6.71 -4.34
C LEU A 72 -13.17 5.99 -3.07
N THR A 73 -13.49 4.71 -2.94
CA THR A 73 -13.05 3.86 -1.82
C THR A 73 -11.53 3.75 -1.79
N ARG A 74 -10.90 3.57 -2.97
CA ARG A 74 -9.44 3.52 -3.11
C ARG A 74 -8.79 4.79 -2.57
N ARG A 75 -9.24 5.97 -3.00
CA ARG A 75 -8.72 7.26 -2.55
C ARG A 75 -8.79 7.40 -1.03
N ARG A 76 -9.95 7.09 -0.47
CA ARG A 76 -10.18 7.12 0.97
C ARG A 76 -9.26 6.17 1.73
N MET A 77 -9.08 4.94 1.24
CA MET A 77 -8.19 3.96 1.86
C MET A 77 -6.71 4.37 1.80
N GLN A 78 -6.29 5.04 0.73
CA GLN A 78 -4.96 5.62 0.63
C GLN A 78 -4.76 6.72 1.69
N ASP A 79 -5.72 7.62 1.87
CA ASP A 79 -5.68 8.67 2.90
C ASP A 79 -5.58 8.06 4.30
N GLU A 80 -6.38 7.04 4.59
CA GLU A 80 -6.38 6.33 5.87
C GLU A 80 -5.05 5.59 6.13
N LEU A 81 -4.44 5.01 5.10
CA LEU A 81 -3.12 4.37 5.21
C LEU A 81 -2.04 5.41 5.51
N MET A 82 -2.05 6.55 4.82
CA MET A 82 -1.11 7.64 5.05
C MET A 82 -1.23 8.20 6.47
N GLN A 83 -2.46 8.46 6.95
CA GLN A 83 -2.70 8.90 8.32
C GLN A 83 -2.18 7.88 9.35
N LEU A 84 -2.47 6.59 9.15
CA LEU A 84 -2.00 5.54 10.04
C LEU A 84 -0.47 5.44 10.06
N TRP A 85 0.15 5.64 8.90
CA TRP A 85 1.61 5.66 8.79
C TRP A 85 2.21 6.87 9.53
N GLU A 86 1.60 8.04 9.47
CA GLU A 86 2.03 9.22 10.23
C GLU A 86 2.03 8.99 11.75
N GLU A 87 1.06 8.23 12.23
CA GLU A 87 0.93 7.90 13.65
C GLU A 87 1.91 6.82 14.13
N THR A 88 2.26 5.89 13.26
CA THR A 88 2.96 4.66 13.67
C THR A 88 4.37 4.52 13.09
N ARG A 89 4.67 5.16 11.95
CA ARG A 89 6.00 5.24 11.29
C ARG A 89 6.66 3.89 11.00
N PHE A 90 5.88 2.84 10.74
CA PHE A 90 6.43 1.55 10.28
C PHE A 90 6.90 1.63 8.82
N THR A 91 7.82 0.77 8.45
CA THR A 91 8.26 0.67 7.05
C THR A 91 7.20 -0.06 6.22
N VAL A 92 6.84 0.49 5.05
CA VAL A 92 5.93 -0.14 4.09
C VAL A 92 6.68 -0.46 2.82
N LEU A 93 6.63 -1.72 2.38
CA LEU A 93 6.96 -2.10 1.01
C LEU A 93 5.65 -2.31 0.26
N PHE A 94 5.38 -1.40 -0.66
CA PHE A 94 4.12 -1.30 -1.39
C PHE A 94 4.33 -1.64 -2.86
N VAL A 95 3.68 -2.69 -3.34
CA VAL A 95 3.73 -3.10 -4.75
C VAL A 95 2.44 -2.66 -5.42
N THR A 96 2.56 -1.94 -6.54
CA THR A 96 1.42 -1.51 -7.35
C THR A 96 1.83 -1.36 -8.83
N HIS A 97 0.87 -1.55 -9.72
CA HIS A 97 1.00 -1.19 -11.14
C HIS A 97 0.45 0.21 -11.44
N SER A 98 -0.07 0.90 -10.43
CA SER A 98 -0.66 2.25 -10.56
C SER A 98 0.38 3.33 -10.26
N ILE A 99 0.81 4.05 -11.29
CA ILE A 99 1.74 5.18 -11.13
C ILE A 99 1.18 6.25 -10.18
N PRO A 100 -0.11 6.66 -10.28
CA PRO A 100 -0.68 7.61 -9.34
C PRO A 100 -0.65 7.14 -7.88
N GLU A 101 -0.81 5.84 -7.62
CA GLU A 101 -0.68 5.30 -6.26
C GLU A 101 0.76 5.38 -5.76
N ALA A 102 1.73 4.98 -6.59
CA ALA A 102 3.14 5.04 -6.23
C ALA A 102 3.59 6.47 -5.90
N VAL A 103 3.20 7.45 -6.71
CA VAL A 103 3.52 8.87 -6.50
C VAL A 103 2.86 9.41 -5.24
N ARG A 104 1.61 9.00 -4.96
CA ARG A 104 0.86 9.49 -3.81
C ARG A 104 1.37 8.95 -2.47
N ILE A 105 1.76 7.67 -2.43
CA ILE A 105 2.06 6.95 -1.18
C ILE A 105 3.56 6.83 -0.96
N GLY A 106 4.33 6.64 -2.04
CA GLY A 106 5.73 6.30 -1.96
C GLY A 106 6.63 7.49 -1.67
N SER A 107 7.43 7.42 -0.61
CA SER A 107 8.57 8.34 -0.42
C SER A 107 9.77 7.94 -1.29
N ARG A 108 9.84 6.68 -1.68
CA ARG A 108 10.89 6.10 -2.51
C ARG A 108 10.25 5.11 -3.48
N ILE A 109 10.47 5.30 -4.77
CA ILE A 109 9.80 4.55 -5.83
C ILE A 109 10.85 3.79 -6.63
N LEU A 110 10.73 2.47 -6.70
CA LEU A 110 11.55 1.61 -7.53
C LEU A 110 10.77 1.22 -8.78
N LEU A 111 11.30 1.53 -9.94
CA LEU A 111 10.75 1.11 -11.22
C LEU A 111 11.39 -0.20 -11.64
N LEU A 112 10.58 -1.18 -11.95
CA LEU A 112 11.04 -2.50 -12.40
C LEU A 112 10.81 -2.66 -13.90
N SER A 113 11.73 -3.33 -14.58
CA SER A 113 11.55 -3.76 -15.97
C SER A 113 10.53 -4.91 -16.04
N PRO A 114 9.81 -5.08 -17.17
CA PRO A 114 8.80 -6.13 -17.27
C PRO A 114 9.40 -7.56 -17.23
N HIS A 115 10.49 -7.82 -17.94
CA HIS A 115 11.10 -9.16 -18.01
C HIS A 115 12.60 -9.09 -18.36
N PRO A 116 13.50 -9.62 -17.50
CA PRO A 116 13.28 -10.00 -16.10
C PRO A 116 13.05 -8.77 -15.24
N GLY A 117 12.35 -8.91 -14.10
CA GLY A 117 12.09 -7.83 -13.16
C GLY A 117 13.36 -7.29 -12.50
N GLN A 118 14.06 -6.39 -13.16
CA GLN A 118 15.25 -5.70 -12.66
C GLN A 118 14.91 -4.25 -12.31
N VAL A 119 15.63 -3.68 -11.35
CA VAL A 119 15.49 -2.26 -11.02
C VAL A 119 15.97 -1.41 -12.19
N LYS A 120 15.05 -0.73 -12.86
CA LYS A 120 15.31 0.17 -13.98
C LYS A 120 15.68 1.58 -13.51
N ALA A 121 15.03 2.05 -12.48
CA ALA A 121 15.31 3.35 -11.88
C ALA A 121 14.82 3.39 -10.42
N GLU A 122 15.41 4.31 -9.66
CA GLU A 122 14.98 4.70 -8.32
C GLU A 122 14.68 6.19 -8.31
N LEU A 123 13.54 6.57 -7.75
CA LEU A 123 13.06 7.93 -7.64
C LEU A 123 12.68 8.21 -6.19
N ASN A 124 13.01 9.39 -5.69
CA ASN A 124 12.55 9.85 -4.39
C ASN A 124 11.41 10.85 -4.61
N SER A 125 10.35 10.70 -3.81
CA SER A 125 9.31 11.71 -3.62
C SER A 125 9.61 12.41 -2.29
N ASP A 126 9.62 13.73 -2.28
CA ASP A 126 9.86 14.53 -1.06
C ASP A 126 8.56 14.77 -0.26
N GLY A 127 7.46 14.13 -0.69
CA GLY A 127 6.13 14.31 -0.11
C GLY A 127 5.36 15.50 -0.69
N SER A 128 6.00 16.43 -1.40
CA SER A 128 5.32 17.52 -2.10
C SER A 128 4.47 16.97 -3.24
N ASP A 129 4.91 15.90 -3.88
CA ASP A 129 4.20 15.22 -4.97
C ASP A 129 2.83 14.66 -4.56
N ALA A 130 2.64 14.35 -3.28
CA ALA A 130 1.35 13.89 -2.75
C ALA A 130 0.37 15.05 -2.49
N VAL A 131 0.89 16.26 -2.23
CA VAL A 131 0.13 17.45 -1.82
C VAL A 131 -0.06 18.41 -2.98
N ASP A 132 1.01 18.64 -3.78
CA ASP A 132 0.97 19.51 -4.96
C ASP A 132 0.64 18.70 -6.22
N PRO A 133 -0.54 18.93 -6.84
CA PRO A 133 -0.95 18.18 -8.04
C PRO A 133 0.01 18.37 -9.23
N GLU A 134 0.66 19.51 -9.35
CA GLU A 134 1.57 19.80 -10.46
C GLU A 134 2.88 19.01 -10.33
N SER A 135 3.46 18.94 -9.14
CA SER A 135 4.63 18.11 -8.84
C SER A 135 4.33 16.64 -9.04
N GLY A 136 3.21 16.14 -8.52
CA GLY A 136 2.77 14.76 -8.70
C GLY A 136 2.54 14.39 -10.16
N LEU A 137 2.01 15.30 -10.98
CA LEU A 137 1.84 15.10 -12.42
C LEU A 137 3.20 14.98 -13.12
N ARG A 138 4.14 15.89 -12.84
CA ARG A 138 5.49 15.86 -13.40
C ARG A 138 6.25 14.56 -13.07
N LEU A 139 6.13 14.10 -11.82
CA LEU A 139 6.73 12.82 -11.39
C LEU A 139 6.07 11.64 -12.10
N SER A 140 4.75 11.63 -12.22
CA SER A 140 4.01 10.60 -12.96
C SER A 140 4.42 10.52 -14.43
N GLU A 141 4.54 11.65 -15.11
CA GLU A 141 5.01 11.72 -16.51
C GLU A 141 6.46 11.24 -16.67
N ARG A 142 7.32 11.56 -15.71
CA ARG A 142 8.71 11.09 -15.68
C ARG A 142 8.77 9.56 -15.53
N ILE A 143 7.96 9.01 -14.62
CA ILE A 143 7.83 7.56 -14.43
C ILE A 143 7.34 6.89 -15.72
N GLN A 144 6.28 7.41 -16.35
CA GLN A 144 5.75 6.89 -17.60
C GLN A 144 6.82 6.86 -18.70
N ARG A 145 7.53 7.95 -18.90
CA ARG A 145 8.61 8.01 -19.90
C ARG A 145 9.69 6.95 -19.64
N MET A 146 10.10 6.77 -18.38
CA MET A 146 11.09 5.77 -18.00
C MET A 146 10.62 4.33 -18.22
N LEU A 147 9.34 4.04 -17.93
CA LEU A 147 8.77 2.69 -18.09
C LEU A 147 8.61 2.31 -19.56
N PHE A 148 8.20 3.25 -20.41
CA PHE A 148 7.79 2.98 -21.80
C PHE A 148 8.82 3.46 -22.84
N ALA A 149 9.97 4.03 -22.44
CA ALA A 149 11.02 4.47 -23.37
C ALA A 149 11.44 3.37 -24.33
N ASP A 150 11.65 2.15 -23.83
CA ASP A 150 12.10 1.01 -24.62
C ASP A 150 11.03 0.52 -25.63
N GLN A 151 9.76 0.80 -25.39
CA GLN A 151 8.66 0.44 -26.30
C GLN A 151 8.56 1.42 -27.47
N ILE A 152 8.98 2.67 -27.27
CA ILE A 152 9.00 3.70 -28.31
C ILE A 152 10.18 3.46 -29.28
N GLU A 153 11.33 3.00 -28.76
CA GLU A 153 12.49 2.66 -29.58
C GLU A 153 12.33 1.33 -30.36
N ALA A 154 11.55 0.36 -29.82
CA ALA A 154 11.26 -0.90 -30.49
C ALA A 154 10.19 -0.79 -31.59
N GLY A 155 9.43 0.30 -31.64
CA GLY A 155 8.42 0.63 -32.65
C GLY A 155 9.01 1.44 -33.81
N GLY A 156 10.11 1.00 -34.39
CA GLY A 156 10.62 1.53 -35.66
C GLY A 156 9.58 1.35 -36.78
N PRO A 157 9.58 2.21 -37.84
CA PRO A 157 8.51 2.25 -38.83
C PRO A 157 8.37 0.91 -39.52
N VAL A 158 7.15 0.39 -39.48
CA VAL A 158 6.70 -0.72 -40.35
C VAL A 158 6.83 -0.18 -41.78
N HIS A 159 7.87 -0.60 -42.47
CA HIS A 159 7.98 -0.38 -43.92
C HIS A 159 6.91 -1.24 -44.58
N ASP A 160 6.04 -0.58 -45.34
CA ASP A 160 5.12 -1.13 -46.31
C ASP A 160 5.85 -2.01 -47.34
#